data_28a89635c8afecc0296ce25f13e7198b
#
_entry.id   28a89635c8afecc0296ce25f13e7198b
#
_cell.length_a   1.000
_cell.length_b   1.000
_cell.length_c   1.000
_cell.angle_alpha   90.00
_cell.angle_beta   90.00
_cell.angle_gamma   90.00
#
_symmetry.space_group_name_H-M   'P 1'
#
loop_
_entity.id
_entity.type
_entity.pdbx_description
1 polymer ?
#
loop_
_entity_poly.entity_id
_entity_poly.type
_entity_poly.pdbx_seq_one_letter_code
_entity_poly.pdbx_strand_id
1 'polypeptide(L)'
;MKALFVAVVSMFLVSCASAPRTADPGFADRDIESLMARAQVVGLALAVIDEGQVVKVASYGKRNLERGLPLQPDTVMYGASLTKTAFAYMLLQLASEGRLDLDAPLTKLLPKPLPEYRLGERRDFSDLAGDDRWRLLTPRILLTHSGGFANFRWLEPDEKLRFHFSPGARYAYSAEGMYILQLIVEQGLGLDAGREMQVRVFDRLGMRHTSMQWRADFAANLADGYTLEGKMVPHDERSTVTAAGSMDTTIADQARLWAALVRGDGLSPALRAEMVRPQLSITSAGQFPTLVSRPGAPVPQLATGLGVVTFQDRSGAGWFKGGHNDSTGNMAICLEARRRCVVMLSNDVRAERLFPEIARLALGENDMPWRWEYDWYGVQASAR
;
A
#
# COMPACT_ATOMS: atom_id res chain seq x y z
N MET A 1 -1.55 -66.04 49.81
CA MET A 1 -1.92 -65.15 48.71
C MET A 1 -1.52 -63.75 49.12
N LYS A 2 -0.42 -63.20 48.59
CA LYS A 2 0.07 -61.82 48.86
C LYS A 2 -0.29 -60.99 47.62
N ALA A 3 -1.14 -59.98 47.77
CA ALA A 3 -1.49 -59.05 46.73
C ALA A 3 -0.41 -57.95 46.64
N LEU A 4 0.15 -57.77 45.43
CA LEU A 4 1.13 -56.74 45.12
C LEU A 4 0.36 -55.50 44.59
N PHE A 5 0.40 -54.37 45.32
CA PHE A 5 -0.11 -53.09 44.85
C PHE A 5 0.98 -52.38 44.04
N VAL A 6 0.73 -52.16 42.78
CA VAL A 6 1.58 -51.32 41.90
C VAL A 6 0.99 -49.89 41.93
N ALA A 7 1.75 -48.98 42.51
CA ALA A 7 1.40 -47.55 42.44
C ALA A 7 1.92 -46.94 41.14
N VAL A 8 1.02 -46.49 40.28
CA VAL A 8 1.33 -45.72 39.09
C VAL A 8 1.49 -44.25 39.45
N VAL A 9 2.69 -43.74 39.46
CA VAL A 9 3.00 -42.30 39.62
C VAL A 9 2.85 -41.61 38.26
N SER A 10 1.77 -40.88 38.06
CA SER A 10 1.57 -40.02 36.88
C SER A 10 2.37 -38.74 37.05
N MET A 11 3.44 -38.59 36.26
CA MET A 11 4.27 -37.40 36.20
C MET A 11 3.59 -36.37 35.29
N PHE A 12 2.94 -35.34 35.84
CA PHE A 12 2.44 -34.22 35.08
C PHE A 12 3.63 -33.35 34.64
N LEU A 13 3.96 -33.39 33.35
CA LEU A 13 4.83 -32.40 32.72
C LEU A 13 4.09 -31.07 32.58
N VAL A 14 4.35 -30.12 33.49
CA VAL A 14 3.93 -28.74 33.36
C VAL A 14 4.77 -28.13 32.24
N SER A 15 4.17 -28.01 31.04
CA SER A 15 4.73 -27.25 29.96
C SER A 15 4.59 -25.75 30.32
N CYS A 16 5.69 -25.13 30.72
CA CYS A 16 5.78 -23.68 30.81
C CYS A 16 5.70 -23.10 29.41
N ALA A 17 4.48 -22.76 28.95
CA ALA A 17 4.30 -21.88 27.81
C ALA A 17 4.87 -20.51 28.20
N SER A 18 6.07 -20.20 27.70
CA SER A 18 6.62 -18.84 27.79
C SER A 18 5.63 -17.88 27.12
N ALA A 19 5.17 -16.89 27.88
CA ALA A 19 4.37 -15.80 27.34
C ALA A 19 5.09 -15.18 26.13
N PRO A 20 4.38 -14.84 25.03
CA PRO A 20 5.02 -14.21 23.90
C PRO A 20 5.73 -12.94 24.38
N ARG A 21 7.04 -12.87 24.16
CA ARG A 21 7.78 -11.63 24.34
C ARG A 21 7.14 -10.59 23.45
N THR A 22 6.52 -9.57 24.06
CA THR A 22 6.16 -8.34 23.32
C THR A 22 7.48 -7.76 22.81
N ALA A 23 7.71 -7.85 21.51
CA ALA A 23 8.87 -7.26 20.92
C ALA A 23 8.82 -5.75 21.21
N ASP A 24 9.88 -5.20 21.80
CA ASP A 24 10.01 -3.77 22.04
C ASP A 24 10.03 -3.08 20.67
N PRO A 25 9.10 -2.13 20.39
CA PRO A 25 9.08 -1.41 19.12
C PRO A 25 10.34 -0.57 18.89
N GLY A 26 11.19 -0.39 19.92
CA GLY A 26 12.47 0.29 19.83
C GLY A 26 12.39 1.81 20.04
N PHE A 27 11.21 2.38 20.31
CA PHE A 27 11.01 3.82 20.57
C PHE A 27 9.85 4.06 21.52
N ALA A 28 9.90 5.20 22.24
CA ALA A 28 8.83 5.64 23.14
C ALA A 28 7.84 6.55 22.39
N ASP A 29 6.59 6.60 22.86
CA ASP A 29 5.54 7.46 22.28
C ASP A 29 5.94 8.95 22.28
N ARG A 30 6.65 9.42 23.34
CA ARG A 30 7.20 10.77 23.41
C ARG A 30 8.14 11.14 22.26
N ASP A 31 8.81 10.17 21.65
CA ASP A 31 9.72 10.43 20.53
C ASP A 31 8.90 10.84 19.29
N ILE A 32 7.79 10.15 19.04
CA ILE A 32 6.85 10.49 17.97
C ILE A 32 6.15 11.82 18.23
N GLU A 33 5.66 12.06 19.45
CA GLU A 33 5.01 13.31 19.85
C GLU A 33 5.95 14.51 19.68
N SER A 34 7.23 14.34 20.03
CA SER A 34 8.26 15.36 19.85
C SER A 34 8.52 15.68 18.37
N LEU A 35 8.56 14.65 17.49
CA LEU A 35 8.69 14.83 16.05
C LEU A 35 7.50 15.61 15.51
N MET A 36 6.27 15.20 15.84
CA MET A 36 5.03 15.86 15.40
C MET A 36 4.97 17.33 15.84
N ALA A 37 5.32 17.61 17.09
CA ALA A 37 5.31 18.97 17.62
C ALA A 37 6.25 19.91 16.82
N ARG A 38 7.47 19.45 16.51
CA ARG A 38 8.43 20.22 15.70
C ARG A 38 7.96 20.48 14.28
N ALA A 39 7.27 19.55 13.67
CA ALA A 39 6.75 19.65 12.30
C ALA A 39 5.32 20.20 12.24
N GLN A 40 4.70 20.50 13.37
CA GLN A 40 3.31 20.97 13.51
C GLN A 40 2.29 20.02 12.85
N VAL A 41 2.54 18.71 12.91
CA VAL A 41 1.66 17.67 12.37
C VAL A 41 0.45 17.49 13.28
N VAL A 42 -0.74 17.53 12.69
CA VAL A 42 -2.01 17.47 13.44
C VAL A 42 -2.31 16.07 13.96
N GLY A 43 -2.21 15.04 13.12
CA GLY A 43 -2.49 13.67 13.50
C GLY A 43 -1.65 12.67 12.73
N LEU A 44 -1.15 11.67 13.44
CA LEU A 44 -0.35 10.57 12.89
C LEU A 44 -0.70 9.28 13.61
N ALA A 45 -0.92 8.22 12.87
CA ALA A 45 -1.08 6.87 13.40
C ALA A 45 -0.03 5.94 12.81
N LEU A 46 0.49 5.01 13.59
CA LEU A 46 1.48 4.05 13.13
C LEU A 46 1.23 2.65 13.67
N ALA A 47 1.69 1.66 12.91
CA ALA A 47 1.76 0.27 13.35
C ALA A 47 3.15 -0.29 13.07
N VAL A 48 3.65 -1.12 13.98
CA VAL A 48 4.89 -1.88 13.80
C VAL A 48 4.54 -3.36 13.75
N ILE A 49 5.06 -4.03 12.75
CA ILE A 49 5.00 -5.47 12.57
C ILE A 49 6.42 -6.00 12.74
N ASP A 50 6.61 -7.04 13.53
CA ASP A 50 7.88 -7.76 13.68
C ASP A 50 7.62 -9.26 13.63
N GLU A 51 8.47 -9.98 12.90
CA GLU A 51 8.29 -11.43 12.61
C GLU A 51 6.90 -11.78 12.04
N GLY A 52 6.30 -10.82 11.30
CA GLY A 52 4.97 -10.95 10.72
C GLY A 52 3.81 -10.80 11.73
N GLN A 53 4.09 -10.39 12.97
CA GLN A 53 3.09 -10.12 14.00
C GLN A 53 2.99 -8.61 14.29
N VAL A 54 1.77 -8.13 14.53
CA VAL A 54 1.56 -6.74 14.95
C VAL A 54 2.03 -6.60 16.40
N VAL A 55 3.07 -5.77 16.61
CA VAL A 55 3.68 -5.56 17.94
C VAL A 55 3.33 -4.19 18.53
N LYS A 56 2.96 -3.22 17.70
CA LYS A 56 2.49 -1.90 18.15
C LYS A 56 1.44 -1.36 17.19
N VAL A 57 0.39 -0.74 17.74
CA VAL A 57 -0.55 0.14 17.03
C VAL A 57 -0.75 1.35 17.91
N ALA A 58 -0.48 2.54 17.40
CA ALA A 58 -0.58 3.78 18.16
C ALA A 58 -1.10 4.91 17.27
N SER A 59 -1.71 5.91 17.89
CA SER A 59 -2.16 7.13 17.25
C SER A 59 -1.87 8.34 18.13
N TYR A 60 -1.51 9.45 17.52
CA TYR A 60 -1.05 10.65 18.17
C TYR A 60 -1.74 11.88 17.58
N GLY A 61 -2.00 12.89 18.39
CA GLY A 61 -2.58 14.15 17.95
C GLY A 61 -4.09 14.08 17.73
N LYS A 62 -4.58 14.76 16.69
CA LYS A 62 -6.00 15.01 16.46
C LYS A 62 -6.47 14.52 15.09
N ARG A 63 -7.69 13.94 15.05
CA ARG A 63 -8.44 13.66 13.80
C ARG A 63 -9.15 14.89 13.25
N ASN A 64 -9.42 15.86 14.12
CA ASN A 64 -9.93 17.19 13.78
C ASN A 64 -9.41 18.19 14.83
N LEU A 65 -8.59 19.14 14.40
CA LEU A 65 -7.92 20.10 15.28
C LEU A 65 -8.90 21.12 15.82
N GLU A 66 -9.78 21.67 14.97
CA GLU A 66 -10.72 22.75 15.28
C GLU A 66 -11.74 22.32 16.33
N ARG A 67 -12.13 21.05 16.30
CA ARG A 67 -13.07 20.44 17.26
C ARG A 67 -12.37 19.79 18.45
N GLY A 68 -11.02 19.78 18.46
CA GLY A 68 -10.23 19.17 19.52
C GLY A 68 -10.35 17.65 19.62
N LEU A 69 -10.83 16.96 18.56
CA LEU A 69 -11.12 15.53 18.59
C LEU A 69 -9.84 14.70 18.47
N PRO A 70 -9.56 13.76 19.37
CA PRO A 70 -8.34 12.95 19.34
C PRO A 70 -8.36 11.98 18.16
N LEU A 71 -7.18 11.70 17.58
CA LEU A 71 -6.96 10.59 16.68
C LEU A 71 -6.87 9.29 17.46
N GLN A 72 -7.54 8.23 17.01
CA GLN A 72 -7.58 6.92 17.64
C GLN A 72 -7.15 5.83 16.65
N PRO A 73 -6.72 4.63 17.10
CA PRO A 73 -6.30 3.55 16.20
C PRO A 73 -7.40 3.07 15.24
N ASP A 74 -8.65 3.26 15.57
CA ASP A 74 -9.85 2.94 14.78
C ASP A 74 -10.45 4.16 14.06
N THR A 75 -9.78 5.33 14.11
CA THR A 75 -10.21 6.50 13.34
C THR A 75 -10.04 6.22 11.85
N VAL A 76 -11.11 6.44 11.10
CA VAL A 76 -11.11 6.27 9.64
C VAL A 76 -10.37 7.42 8.99
N MET A 77 -9.43 7.07 8.10
CA MET A 77 -8.55 7.98 7.38
C MET A 77 -8.50 7.55 5.91
N TYR A 78 -8.18 8.49 5.04
CA TYR A 78 -7.99 8.20 3.63
C TYR A 78 -6.74 7.36 3.40
N GLY A 79 -6.90 6.14 2.87
CA GLY A 79 -5.79 5.23 2.56
C GLY A 79 -4.99 5.63 1.30
N ALA A 80 -5.54 6.52 0.47
CA ALA A 80 -4.92 6.99 -0.76
C ALA A 80 -4.37 5.81 -1.60
N SER A 81 -3.15 5.91 -2.09
CA SER A 81 -2.55 4.88 -2.96
C SER A 81 -2.12 3.59 -2.25
N LEU A 82 -2.26 3.46 -0.93
CA LEU A 82 -2.19 2.14 -0.28
C LEU A 82 -3.29 1.21 -0.79
N THR A 83 -4.39 1.77 -1.32
CA THR A 83 -5.42 1.04 -2.07
C THR A 83 -4.83 0.14 -3.15
N LYS A 84 -3.81 0.61 -3.89
CA LYS A 84 -3.20 -0.15 -4.99
C LYS A 84 -2.57 -1.46 -4.51
N THR A 85 -1.89 -1.43 -3.37
CA THR A 85 -1.30 -2.64 -2.77
C THR A 85 -2.37 -3.61 -2.26
N ALA A 86 -3.42 -3.09 -1.61
CA ALA A 86 -4.55 -3.91 -1.18
C ALA A 86 -5.27 -4.55 -2.38
N PHE A 87 -5.46 -3.79 -3.47
CA PHE A 87 -6.05 -4.29 -4.71
C PHE A 87 -5.15 -5.31 -5.42
N ALA A 88 -3.83 -5.06 -5.47
CA ALA A 88 -2.85 -6.02 -5.98
C ALA A 88 -2.89 -7.33 -5.18
N TYR A 89 -3.00 -7.26 -3.86
CA TYR A 89 -3.13 -8.44 -3.01
C TYR A 89 -4.38 -9.26 -3.35
N MET A 90 -5.52 -8.62 -3.59
CA MET A 90 -6.74 -9.29 -4.06
C MET A 90 -6.52 -9.98 -5.43
N LEU A 91 -5.85 -9.32 -6.38
CA LEU A 91 -5.52 -9.91 -7.69
C LEU A 91 -4.59 -11.12 -7.56
N LEU A 92 -3.59 -11.04 -6.66
CA LEU A 92 -2.68 -12.15 -6.40
C LEU A 92 -3.38 -13.34 -5.74
N GLN A 93 -4.43 -13.12 -4.95
CA GLN A 93 -5.29 -14.21 -4.46
C GLN A 93 -6.05 -14.88 -5.62
N LEU A 94 -6.64 -14.09 -6.52
CA LEU A 94 -7.29 -14.63 -7.72
C LEU A 94 -6.30 -15.41 -8.61
N ALA A 95 -5.06 -14.94 -8.71
CA ALA A 95 -4.01 -15.65 -9.43
C ALA A 95 -3.57 -16.95 -8.69
N SER A 96 -3.49 -16.92 -7.35
CA SER A 96 -3.22 -18.12 -6.54
C SER A 96 -4.27 -19.22 -6.72
N GLU A 97 -5.51 -18.82 -7.00
CA GLU A 97 -6.65 -19.71 -7.28
C GLU A 97 -6.73 -20.16 -8.74
N GLY A 98 -5.80 -19.72 -9.59
CA GLY A 98 -5.80 -19.99 -11.02
C GLY A 98 -6.91 -19.27 -11.80
N ARG A 99 -7.56 -18.27 -11.20
CA ARG A 99 -8.65 -17.49 -11.82
C ARG A 99 -8.15 -16.31 -12.64
N LEU A 100 -6.92 -15.88 -12.42
CA LEU A 100 -6.27 -14.80 -13.17
C LEU A 100 -4.85 -15.25 -13.55
N ASP A 101 -4.56 -15.27 -14.84
CA ASP A 101 -3.21 -15.41 -15.35
C ASP A 101 -2.57 -14.01 -15.45
N LEU A 102 -1.51 -13.78 -14.66
CA LEU A 102 -0.82 -12.49 -14.61
C LEU A 102 -0.09 -12.14 -15.91
N ASP A 103 0.21 -13.13 -16.75
CA ASP A 103 0.96 -12.97 -17.99
C ASP A 103 0.09 -13.07 -19.24
N ALA A 104 -1.21 -13.35 -19.08
CA ALA A 104 -2.15 -13.36 -20.19
C ALA A 104 -2.35 -11.94 -20.77
N PRO A 105 -2.27 -11.75 -22.09
CA PRO A 105 -2.57 -10.46 -22.70
C PRO A 105 -4.05 -10.10 -22.57
N LEU A 106 -4.38 -8.80 -22.57
CA LEU A 106 -5.75 -8.31 -22.44
C LEU A 106 -6.71 -8.91 -23.49
N THR A 107 -6.19 -9.23 -24.67
CA THR A 107 -6.96 -9.89 -25.75
C THR A 107 -7.51 -11.26 -25.39
N LYS A 108 -6.95 -11.90 -24.36
CA LYS A 108 -7.45 -13.17 -23.81
C LYS A 108 -8.31 -12.98 -22.56
N LEU A 109 -8.12 -11.86 -21.86
CA LEU A 109 -8.81 -11.59 -20.60
C LEU A 109 -10.11 -10.81 -20.78
N LEU A 110 -10.20 -9.97 -21.80
CA LEU A 110 -11.37 -9.12 -22.05
C LEU A 110 -12.24 -9.68 -23.17
N PRO A 111 -13.57 -9.66 -23.03
CA PRO A 111 -14.52 -10.14 -24.07
C PRO A 111 -14.54 -9.28 -25.32
N LYS A 112 -14.04 -8.03 -25.28
CA LYS A 112 -13.90 -7.14 -26.42
C LYS A 112 -12.64 -6.31 -26.34
N PRO A 113 -12.19 -5.66 -27.43
CA PRO A 113 -11.02 -4.80 -27.43
C PRO A 113 -11.06 -3.69 -26.37
N LEU A 114 -9.92 -3.41 -25.72
CA LEU A 114 -9.82 -2.37 -24.69
C LEU A 114 -10.39 -1.01 -25.15
N PRO A 115 -10.12 -0.51 -26.38
CA PRO A 115 -10.65 0.78 -26.85
C PRO A 115 -12.17 0.84 -27.02
N GLU A 116 -12.88 -0.27 -26.90
CA GLU A 116 -14.35 -0.30 -27.00
C GLU A 116 -15.07 -0.13 -25.67
N TYR A 117 -14.33 -0.01 -24.56
CA TYR A 117 -14.94 0.22 -23.24
C TYR A 117 -15.08 1.71 -22.95
N ARG A 118 -16.32 2.12 -22.61
CA ARG A 118 -16.72 3.46 -22.18
C ARG A 118 -17.61 3.34 -20.94
N LEU A 119 -16.97 3.18 -19.78
CA LEU A 119 -17.64 2.92 -18.50
C LEU A 119 -17.54 4.13 -17.54
N GLY A 120 -17.60 5.34 -18.07
CA GLY A 120 -17.43 6.61 -17.36
C GLY A 120 -16.02 7.16 -17.56
N GLU A 121 -15.80 8.41 -17.16
CA GLU A 121 -14.62 9.23 -17.43
C GLU A 121 -13.30 8.52 -17.17
N ARG A 122 -13.12 7.89 -16.00
CA ARG A 122 -11.89 7.18 -15.64
C ARG A 122 -11.72 5.82 -16.32
N ARG A 123 -12.74 5.30 -16.97
CA ARG A 123 -12.76 3.99 -17.64
C ARG A 123 -13.32 4.09 -19.07
N ASP A 124 -13.09 5.22 -19.70
CA ASP A 124 -13.21 5.38 -21.14
C ASP A 124 -11.82 5.16 -21.76
N PHE A 125 -11.66 4.08 -22.51
CA PHE A 125 -10.40 3.71 -23.13
C PHE A 125 -10.41 3.96 -24.64
N SER A 126 -11.40 4.71 -25.16
CA SER A 126 -11.56 4.99 -26.59
C SER A 126 -10.44 5.79 -27.21
N ASP A 127 -9.71 6.58 -26.42
CA ASP A 127 -8.51 7.29 -26.86
C ASP A 127 -7.41 6.36 -27.38
N LEU A 128 -7.42 5.08 -26.99
CA LEU A 128 -6.46 4.07 -27.46
C LEU A 128 -6.85 3.45 -28.81
N ALA A 129 -7.96 3.91 -29.45
CA ALA A 129 -8.35 3.45 -30.75
C ALA A 129 -7.25 3.78 -31.79
N GLY A 130 -6.82 2.76 -32.56
CA GLY A 130 -5.74 2.90 -33.53
C GLY A 130 -4.32 2.73 -32.97
N ASP A 131 -4.14 2.53 -31.67
CA ASP A 131 -2.86 2.22 -31.06
C ASP A 131 -2.83 0.79 -30.52
N ASP A 132 -2.30 -0.14 -31.30
CA ASP A 132 -2.29 -1.57 -30.99
C ASP A 132 -1.42 -1.98 -29.79
N ARG A 133 -0.68 -1.05 -29.17
CA ARG A 133 0.15 -1.34 -27.99
C ARG A 133 -0.67 -1.86 -26.80
N TRP A 134 -1.97 -1.56 -26.70
CA TRP A 134 -2.82 -2.11 -25.67
C TRP A 134 -2.87 -3.65 -25.66
N ARG A 135 -2.60 -4.30 -26.82
CA ARG A 135 -2.56 -5.77 -26.95
C ARG A 135 -1.38 -6.40 -26.20
N LEU A 136 -0.35 -5.60 -25.90
CA LEU A 136 0.83 -6.04 -25.15
C LEU A 136 0.60 -5.99 -23.62
N LEU A 137 -0.46 -5.32 -23.16
CA LEU A 137 -0.75 -5.21 -21.74
C LEU A 137 -1.11 -6.57 -21.15
N THR A 138 -0.53 -6.86 -19.97
CA THR A 138 -0.87 -7.99 -19.10
C THR A 138 -1.10 -7.48 -17.68
N PRO A 139 -1.77 -8.24 -16.80
CA PRO A 139 -1.89 -7.88 -15.39
C PRO A 139 -0.53 -7.60 -14.72
N ARG A 140 0.51 -8.38 -15.02
CA ARG A 140 1.88 -8.17 -14.51
C ARG A 140 2.43 -6.81 -14.92
N ILE A 141 2.35 -6.46 -16.20
CA ILE A 141 2.79 -5.17 -16.72
C ILE A 141 2.09 -4.00 -16.02
N LEU A 142 0.80 -4.14 -15.76
CA LEU A 142 0.00 -3.11 -15.07
C LEU A 142 0.35 -3.03 -13.57
N LEU A 143 0.52 -4.17 -12.89
CA LEU A 143 0.92 -4.23 -11.47
C LEU A 143 2.33 -3.68 -11.22
N THR A 144 3.20 -3.76 -12.22
CA THR A 144 4.56 -3.20 -12.17
C THR A 144 4.64 -1.74 -12.63
N HIS A 145 3.49 -1.08 -12.83
CA HIS A 145 3.45 0.29 -13.34
C HIS A 145 4.31 0.51 -14.61
N SER A 146 4.34 -0.48 -15.50
CA SER A 146 5.06 -0.41 -16.76
C SER A 146 4.14 -0.39 -17.99
N GLY A 147 2.86 -0.02 -17.79
CA GLY A 147 1.85 0.03 -18.85
C GLY A 147 2.07 1.09 -19.92
N GLY A 148 2.90 2.09 -19.67
CA GLY A 148 3.21 3.14 -20.64
C GLY A 148 2.36 4.40 -20.53
N PHE A 149 1.57 4.54 -19.47
CA PHE A 149 0.63 5.66 -19.25
C PHE A 149 1.18 6.70 -18.28
N ALA A 150 0.67 7.96 -18.38
CA ALA A 150 0.76 8.94 -17.32
C ALA A 150 0.12 8.43 -16.01
N ASN A 151 0.38 9.10 -14.88
CA ASN A 151 -0.31 8.75 -13.63
C ASN A 151 -1.83 8.89 -13.78
N PHE A 152 -2.27 10.00 -14.31
CA PHE A 152 -3.67 10.28 -14.63
C PHE A 152 -3.77 10.95 -15.98
N ARG A 153 -4.80 10.63 -16.79
CA ARG A 153 -5.01 11.27 -18.10
C ARG A 153 -5.24 12.78 -18.02
N TRP A 154 -5.83 13.29 -16.93
CA TRP A 154 -6.00 14.74 -16.74
C TRP A 154 -4.71 15.52 -16.45
N LEU A 155 -3.56 14.84 -16.33
CA LEU A 155 -2.24 15.46 -16.34
C LEU A 155 -1.70 15.67 -17.76
N GLU A 156 -2.38 15.12 -18.76
CA GLU A 156 -2.05 15.34 -20.16
C GLU A 156 -2.67 16.69 -20.62
N PRO A 157 -2.02 17.40 -21.57
CA PRO A 157 -2.50 18.70 -22.02
C PRO A 157 -3.93 18.70 -22.62
N ASP A 158 -4.34 17.57 -23.18
CA ASP A 158 -5.65 17.36 -23.79
C ASP A 158 -6.51 16.34 -23.04
N GLU A 159 -6.10 15.97 -21.81
CA GLU A 159 -6.76 15.04 -20.91
C GLU A 159 -7.03 13.64 -21.49
N LYS A 160 -6.26 13.24 -22.53
CA LYS A 160 -6.43 11.97 -23.24
C LYS A 160 -5.49 10.88 -22.74
N LEU A 161 -6.02 9.67 -22.69
CA LEU A 161 -5.21 8.48 -22.40
C LEU A 161 -4.34 8.10 -23.61
N ARG A 162 -3.04 7.97 -23.41
CA ARG A 162 -2.08 7.57 -24.45
C ARG A 162 -0.91 6.79 -23.93
N PHE A 163 -0.27 6.03 -24.79
CA PHE A 163 1.01 5.41 -24.48
C PHE A 163 2.16 6.36 -24.75
N HIS A 164 3.04 6.54 -23.79
CA HIS A 164 4.30 7.29 -23.90
C HIS A 164 5.48 6.40 -24.26
N PHE A 165 5.36 5.09 -24.02
CA PHE A 165 6.35 4.07 -24.37
C PHE A 165 5.66 2.71 -24.49
N SER A 166 6.37 1.71 -25.03
CA SER A 166 5.83 0.36 -25.15
C SER A 166 5.61 -0.28 -23.77
N PRO A 167 4.46 -0.95 -23.53
CA PRO A 167 4.22 -1.70 -22.31
C PRO A 167 5.39 -2.63 -21.95
N GLY A 168 5.78 -2.62 -20.68
CA GLY A 168 6.91 -3.38 -20.16
C GLY A 168 8.29 -2.74 -20.31
N ALA A 169 8.43 -1.64 -21.08
CA ALA A 169 9.74 -1.07 -21.39
C ALA A 169 10.40 -0.35 -20.20
N ARG A 170 9.64 0.32 -19.37
CA ARG A 170 10.14 1.02 -18.19
C ARG A 170 9.03 1.30 -17.18
N TYR A 171 9.44 1.65 -15.98
CA TYR A 171 8.54 2.11 -14.91
C TYR A 171 8.02 3.52 -15.21
N ALA A 172 6.72 3.72 -15.00
CA ALA A 172 6.07 5.01 -14.82
C ALA A 172 4.82 4.80 -13.96
N TYR A 173 4.84 5.33 -12.75
CA TYR A 173 3.72 5.19 -11.82
C TYR A 173 2.40 5.64 -12.43
N SER A 174 1.36 4.79 -12.41
CA SER A 174 0.14 5.05 -13.14
C SER A 174 -1.11 4.52 -12.44
N ALA A 175 -2.07 5.41 -12.17
CA ALA A 175 -3.41 5.05 -11.76
C ALA A 175 -4.22 4.51 -12.96
N GLU A 176 -3.94 4.94 -14.18
CA GLU A 176 -4.60 4.46 -15.40
C GLU A 176 -4.43 2.94 -15.56
N GLY A 177 -3.23 2.43 -15.26
CA GLY A 177 -2.98 0.99 -15.24
C GLY A 177 -3.85 0.25 -14.21
N MET A 178 -4.13 0.86 -13.06
CA MET A 178 -5.00 0.28 -12.02
C MET A 178 -6.47 0.25 -12.46
N TYR A 179 -6.92 1.25 -13.23
CA TYR A 179 -8.28 1.23 -13.80
C TYR A 179 -8.45 0.11 -14.83
N ILE A 180 -7.41 -0.21 -15.60
CA ILE A 180 -7.43 -1.36 -16.51
C ILE A 180 -7.43 -2.68 -15.72
N LEU A 181 -6.67 -2.80 -14.62
CA LEU A 181 -6.75 -3.97 -13.73
C LEU A 181 -8.15 -4.16 -13.14
N GLN A 182 -8.80 -3.08 -12.72
CA GLN A 182 -10.20 -3.12 -12.28
C GLN A 182 -11.14 -3.57 -13.40
N LEU A 183 -10.94 -3.09 -14.63
CA LEU A 183 -11.70 -3.52 -15.79
C LEU A 183 -11.57 -5.04 -16.04
N ILE A 184 -10.36 -5.60 -15.89
CA ILE A 184 -10.13 -7.05 -16.00
C ILE A 184 -10.97 -7.81 -14.97
N VAL A 185 -11.01 -7.36 -13.72
CA VAL A 185 -11.82 -7.98 -12.68
C VAL A 185 -13.30 -7.92 -13.03
N GLU A 186 -13.78 -6.76 -13.46
CA GLU A 186 -15.21 -6.53 -13.68
C GLU A 186 -15.71 -7.10 -15.02
N GLN A 187 -15.00 -6.88 -16.10
CA GLN A 187 -15.43 -7.26 -17.44
C GLN A 187 -14.81 -8.57 -17.93
N GLY A 188 -13.59 -8.84 -17.49
CA GLY A 188 -12.89 -10.07 -17.85
C GLY A 188 -13.31 -11.27 -17.01
N LEU A 189 -13.36 -11.10 -15.69
CA LEU A 189 -13.70 -12.17 -14.76
C LEU A 189 -15.18 -12.17 -14.34
N GLY A 190 -15.94 -11.11 -14.69
CA GLY A 190 -17.36 -10.98 -14.32
C GLY A 190 -17.59 -10.79 -12.81
N LEU A 191 -16.63 -10.21 -12.10
CA LEU A 191 -16.66 -10.03 -10.65
C LEU A 191 -16.93 -8.56 -10.31
N ASP A 192 -17.52 -8.29 -9.15
CA ASP A 192 -17.60 -6.94 -8.59
C ASP A 192 -16.34 -6.62 -7.80
N ALA A 193 -15.56 -5.62 -8.25
CA ALA A 193 -14.27 -5.29 -7.66
C ALA A 193 -14.39 -4.84 -6.18
N GLY A 194 -15.42 -4.09 -5.82
CA GLY A 194 -15.67 -3.66 -4.44
C GLY A 194 -16.02 -4.84 -3.53
N ARG A 195 -16.87 -5.75 -4.00
CA ARG A 195 -17.22 -6.97 -3.28
C ARG A 195 -16.04 -7.92 -3.11
N GLU A 196 -15.23 -8.10 -4.15
CA GLU A 196 -14.01 -8.94 -4.04
C GLU A 196 -13.02 -8.37 -3.04
N MET A 197 -12.82 -7.05 -3.01
CA MET A 197 -12.03 -6.38 -1.98
C MET A 197 -12.61 -6.60 -0.59
N GLN A 198 -13.93 -6.44 -0.43
CA GLN A 198 -14.60 -6.63 0.85
C GLN A 198 -14.39 -8.06 1.37
N VAL A 199 -14.75 -9.07 0.58
CA VAL A 199 -14.76 -10.47 1.03
C VAL A 199 -13.34 -11.04 1.15
N ARG A 200 -12.49 -10.81 0.15
CA ARG A 200 -11.17 -11.43 0.08
C ARG A 200 -10.12 -10.74 0.96
N VAL A 201 -10.26 -9.43 1.14
CA VAL A 201 -9.28 -8.67 1.89
C VAL A 201 -9.86 -8.23 3.23
N PHE A 202 -10.91 -7.42 3.24
CA PHE A 202 -11.34 -6.75 4.46
C PHE A 202 -11.99 -7.70 5.46
N ASP A 203 -12.97 -8.50 5.03
CA ASP A 203 -13.64 -9.46 5.93
C ASP A 203 -12.69 -10.57 6.37
N ARG A 204 -11.91 -11.11 5.44
CA ARG A 204 -10.92 -12.17 5.73
C ARG A 204 -9.89 -11.76 6.79
N LEU A 205 -9.45 -10.50 6.77
CA LEU A 205 -8.45 -9.97 7.69
C LEU A 205 -9.07 -9.26 8.90
N GLY A 206 -10.40 -9.22 9.00
CA GLY A 206 -11.11 -8.53 10.09
C GLY A 206 -10.94 -7.01 10.07
N MET A 207 -10.80 -6.41 8.88
CA MET A 207 -10.65 -4.96 8.66
C MET A 207 -12.02 -4.28 8.65
N ARG A 208 -12.63 -4.18 9.82
CA ARG A 208 -14.04 -3.78 9.98
C ARG A 208 -14.31 -2.32 9.68
N HIS A 209 -13.29 -1.46 9.79
CA HIS A 209 -13.37 -0.02 9.53
C HIS A 209 -12.66 0.37 8.24
N THR A 210 -12.66 -0.54 7.25
CA THR A 210 -12.10 -0.33 5.92
C THR A 210 -13.15 -0.59 4.86
N SER A 211 -13.20 0.27 3.84
CA SER A 211 -14.12 0.14 2.71
C SER A 211 -13.54 0.80 1.46
N MET A 212 -13.95 0.30 0.28
CA MET A 212 -13.66 0.96 -1.01
C MET A 212 -14.67 2.07 -1.35
N GLN A 213 -15.73 2.19 -0.58
CA GLN A 213 -16.76 3.21 -0.71
C GLN A 213 -17.12 3.78 0.65
N TRP A 214 -17.60 5.01 0.66
CA TRP A 214 -18.10 5.66 1.86
C TRP A 214 -19.14 4.80 2.58
N ARG A 215 -19.05 4.78 3.91
CA ARG A 215 -20.02 4.15 4.80
C ARG A 215 -20.48 5.17 5.83
N ALA A 216 -21.79 5.26 6.08
CA ALA A 216 -22.37 6.23 7.00
C ALA A 216 -21.87 6.07 8.46
N ASP A 217 -21.51 4.86 8.89
CA ASP A 217 -20.94 4.59 10.22
C ASP A 217 -19.54 5.20 10.42
N PHE A 218 -18.82 5.54 9.34
CA PHE A 218 -17.50 6.20 9.41
C PHE A 218 -17.59 7.63 9.96
N ALA A 219 -18.71 8.32 9.77
CA ALA A 219 -18.89 9.71 10.21
C ALA A 219 -18.64 9.93 11.70
N ALA A 220 -18.90 8.91 12.54
CA ALA A 220 -18.72 8.99 13.99
C ALA A 220 -17.25 9.12 14.42
N ASN A 221 -16.32 8.54 13.65
CA ASN A 221 -14.89 8.52 13.98
C ASN A 221 -14.02 8.71 12.72
N LEU A 222 -14.19 9.86 12.07
CA LEU A 222 -13.56 10.24 10.81
C LEU A 222 -12.52 11.33 11.00
N ALA A 223 -11.40 11.26 10.27
CA ALA A 223 -10.38 12.30 10.25
C ALA A 223 -10.55 13.24 9.05
N ASP A 224 -10.51 14.55 9.30
CA ASP A 224 -10.34 15.57 8.27
C ASP A 224 -8.85 15.69 7.91
N GLY A 225 -8.55 16.10 6.68
CA GLY A 225 -7.19 16.26 6.18
C GLY A 225 -6.61 17.65 6.48
N TYR A 226 -5.25 17.78 6.41
CA TYR A 226 -4.54 19.06 6.60
C TYR A 226 -3.47 19.25 5.54
N THR A 227 -3.51 20.40 4.84
CA THR A 227 -2.57 20.75 3.77
C THR A 227 -1.18 21.13 4.30
N LEU A 228 -0.24 21.37 3.39
CA LEU A 228 1.11 21.89 3.74
C LEU A 228 1.05 23.21 4.52
N GLU A 229 0.05 24.05 4.23
CA GLU A 229 -0.20 25.33 4.92
C GLU A 229 -0.98 25.14 6.24
N GLY A 230 -1.33 23.90 6.59
CA GLY A 230 -2.11 23.58 7.79
C GLY A 230 -3.62 23.87 7.66
N LYS A 231 -4.12 24.08 6.44
CA LYS A 231 -5.54 24.28 6.19
C LYS A 231 -6.30 22.95 6.28
N MET A 232 -7.38 22.92 7.02
CA MET A 232 -8.29 21.77 7.10
C MET A 232 -9.02 21.54 5.77
N VAL A 233 -9.08 20.29 5.36
CA VAL A 233 -9.84 19.79 4.20
C VAL A 233 -10.79 18.71 4.71
N PRO A 234 -12.11 18.88 4.56
CA PRO A 234 -13.07 17.85 4.95
C PRO A 234 -12.79 16.53 4.24
N HIS A 235 -13.06 15.43 4.93
CA HIS A 235 -12.94 14.11 4.32
C HIS A 235 -13.91 13.96 3.14
N ASP A 236 -13.44 13.36 2.05
CA ASP A 236 -14.24 13.11 0.85
C ASP A 236 -15.04 11.79 1.00
N GLU A 237 -16.36 11.87 0.93
CA GLU A 237 -17.30 10.74 1.01
C GLU A 237 -17.38 9.99 -0.34
N ARG A 238 -16.33 9.28 -0.70
CA ARG A 238 -16.18 8.60 -2.01
C ARG A 238 -17.21 7.50 -2.21
N SER A 239 -18.07 7.66 -3.20
CA SER A 239 -19.11 6.68 -3.54
C SER A 239 -18.69 5.68 -4.63
N THR A 240 -17.56 5.92 -5.30
CA THR A 240 -17.11 5.11 -6.44
C THR A 240 -15.90 4.26 -6.06
N VAL A 241 -15.99 2.95 -6.31
CA VAL A 241 -14.85 2.03 -6.20
C VAL A 241 -13.81 2.34 -7.26
N THR A 242 -12.58 2.62 -6.84
CA THR A 242 -11.43 2.74 -7.75
C THR A 242 -10.22 1.99 -7.20
N ALA A 243 -9.67 1.09 -7.99
CA ALA A 243 -8.46 0.33 -7.63
C ALA A 243 -7.24 1.23 -7.35
N ALA A 244 -7.29 2.48 -7.82
CA ALA A 244 -6.19 3.42 -7.68
C ALA A 244 -6.15 4.17 -6.34
N GLY A 245 -7.29 4.31 -5.61
CA GLY A 245 -7.23 5.15 -4.42
C GLY A 245 -8.57 5.46 -3.75
N SER A 246 -9.54 4.55 -3.70
CA SER A 246 -10.81 4.85 -3.02
C SER A 246 -10.93 4.28 -1.60
N MET A 247 -9.91 3.59 -1.10
CA MET A 247 -9.97 2.95 0.21
C MET A 247 -9.93 3.97 1.36
N ASP A 248 -10.96 3.97 2.19
CA ASP A 248 -10.93 4.53 3.53
C ASP A 248 -10.59 3.42 4.53
N THR A 249 -9.75 3.71 5.52
CA THR A 249 -9.17 2.68 6.38
C THR A 249 -8.73 3.23 7.74
N THR A 250 -8.29 2.36 8.64
CA THR A 250 -7.73 2.73 9.94
C THR A 250 -6.33 2.15 10.08
N ILE A 251 -5.51 2.69 11.01
CA ILE A 251 -4.19 2.11 11.25
C ILE A 251 -4.29 0.69 11.84
N ALA A 252 -5.31 0.42 12.65
CA ALA A 252 -5.56 -0.93 13.18
C ALA A 252 -5.85 -1.95 12.07
N ASP A 253 -6.60 -1.56 11.04
CA ASP A 253 -6.90 -2.40 9.89
C ASP A 253 -5.70 -2.54 8.96
N GLN A 254 -4.95 -1.44 8.72
CA GLN A 254 -3.72 -1.50 7.94
C GLN A 254 -2.66 -2.39 8.60
N ALA A 255 -2.56 -2.38 9.93
CA ALA A 255 -1.68 -3.30 10.65
C ALA A 255 -1.98 -4.78 10.32
N ARG A 256 -3.26 -5.16 10.25
CA ARG A 256 -3.70 -6.51 9.85
C ARG A 256 -3.34 -6.83 8.41
N LEU A 257 -3.61 -5.89 7.49
CA LEU A 257 -3.29 -6.05 6.07
C LEU A 257 -1.79 -6.25 5.85
N TRP A 258 -0.96 -5.38 6.40
CA TRP A 258 0.49 -5.45 6.17
C TRP A 258 1.13 -6.66 6.87
N ALA A 259 0.63 -7.06 8.03
CA ALA A 259 1.04 -8.33 8.65
C ALA A 259 0.68 -9.55 7.78
N ALA A 260 -0.52 -9.55 7.18
CA ALA A 260 -0.93 -10.62 6.25
C ALA A 260 -0.07 -10.64 4.97
N LEU A 261 0.23 -9.48 4.40
CA LEU A 261 1.12 -9.36 3.23
C LEU A 261 2.52 -9.92 3.51
N VAL A 262 3.08 -9.59 4.66
CA VAL A 262 4.40 -10.08 5.08
C VAL A 262 4.42 -11.59 5.28
N ARG A 263 3.38 -12.16 5.87
CA ARG A 263 3.24 -13.62 6.04
C ARG A 263 2.89 -14.34 4.74
N GLY A 264 2.27 -13.62 3.78
CA GLY A 264 1.72 -14.21 2.56
C GLY A 264 0.38 -14.92 2.75
N ASP A 265 -0.42 -14.47 3.72
CA ASP A 265 -1.72 -15.08 4.02
C ASP A 265 -2.61 -15.04 2.77
N GLY A 266 -3.15 -16.19 2.39
CA GLY A 266 -4.04 -16.30 1.20
C GLY A 266 -3.34 -16.27 -0.15
N LEU A 267 -2.01 -16.24 -0.19
CA LEU A 267 -1.22 -16.36 -1.41
C LEU A 267 -0.54 -17.74 -1.46
N SER A 268 -0.31 -18.24 -2.66
CA SER A 268 0.65 -19.34 -2.81
C SER A 268 2.06 -18.86 -2.46
N PRO A 269 2.94 -19.72 -1.93
CA PRO A 269 4.33 -19.32 -1.64
C PRO A 269 5.04 -18.71 -2.84
N ALA A 270 4.78 -19.21 -4.04
CA ALA A 270 5.36 -18.68 -5.28
C ALA A 270 4.88 -17.23 -5.55
N LEU A 271 3.58 -16.96 -5.45
CA LEU A 271 3.05 -15.61 -5.69
C LEU A 271 3.41 -14.63 -4.57
N ARG A 272 3.54 -15.08 -3.31
CA ARG A 272 4.10 -14.24 -2.25
C ARG A 272 5.55 -13.83 -2.57
N ALA A 273 6.37 -14.76 -3.02
CA ALA A 273 7.74 -14.45 -3.45
C ALA A 273 7.75 -13.51 -4.66
N GLU A 274 6.88 -13.76 -5.66
CA GLU A 274 6.74 -12.89 -6.85
C GLU A 274 6.32 -11.46 -6.48
N MET A 275 5.46 -11.28 -5.49
CA MET A 275 4.97 -9.96 -5.07
C MET A 275 6.12 -9.01 -4.71
N VAL A 276 7.12 -9.51 -3.99
CA VAL A 276 8.22 -8.69 -3.46
C VAL A 276 9.55 -8.92 -4.17
N ARG A 277 9.57 -9.77 -5.20
CA ARG A 277 10.75 -9.97 -6.05
C ARG A 277 10.90 -8.79 -7.02
N PRO A 278 12.12 -8.29 -7.27
CA PRO A 278 12.37 -7.34 -8.35
C PRO A 278 11.85 -7.86 -9.70
N GLN A 279 10.89 -7.15 -10.30
CA GLN A 279 10.29 -7.50 -11.60
C GLN A 279 10.89 -6.68 -12.72
N LEU A 280 10.99 -5.36 -12.57
CA LEU A 280 11.52 -4.43 -13.54
C LEU A 280 12.33 -3.36 -12.82
N SER A 281 13.59 -3.17 -13.23
CA SER A 281 14.46 -2.13 -12.66
C SER A 281 13.89 -0.74 -12.90
N ILE A 282 13.94 0.10 -11.87
CA ILE A 282 13.53 1.50 -11.92
C ILE A 282 14.77 2.34 -12.21
N THR A 283 14.74 3.08 -13.31
CA THR A 283 15.86 3.92 -13.77
C THR A 283 15.56 5.42 -13.70
N SER A 284 14.35 5.80 -13.26
CA SER A 284 14.00 7.20 -13.05
C SER A 284 14.69 7.77 -11.83
N ALA A 285 15.07 9.06 -11.89
CA ALA A 285 15.71 9.75 -10.78
C ALA A 285 14.76 10.06 -9.59
N GLY A 286 13.45 9.89 -9.78
CA GLY A 286 12.41 10.09 -8.76
C GLY A 286 11.12 9.39 -9.14
N GLN A 287 10.22 9.29 -8.16
CA GLN A 287 8.87 8.77 -8.33
C GLN A 287 8.04 9.69 -9.23
N PHE A 288 8.15 10.98 -9.03
CA PHE A 288 7.44 12.01 -9.78
C PHE A 288 8.41 13.06 -10.36
N PRO A 289 8.08 13.68 -11.49
CA PRO A 289 6.99 13.32 -12.41
C PRO A 289 7.26 11.98 -13.12
N THR A 290 6.23 11.16 -13.29
CA THR A 290 6.34 9.73 -13.65
C THR A 290 6.87 9.49 -15.09
N LEU A 291 6.62 10.44 -16.00
CA LEU A 291 6.99 10.30 -17.42
C LEU A 291 8.38 10.83 -17.75
N VAL A 292 8.94 11.69 -16.91
CA VAL A 292 10.25 12.29 -17.14
C VAL A 292 11.33 11.28 -16.81
N SER A 293 11.98 10.77 -17.87
CA SER A 293 13.24 10.05 -17.73
C SER A 293 14.32 11.08 -17.40
N ARG A 294 14.58 11.32 -16.13
CA ARG A 294 15.77 12.04 -15.72
C ARG A 294 16.91 11.03 -15.67
N PRO A 295 17.97 11.18 -16.50
CA PRO A 295 19.17 10.39 -16.29
C PRO A 295 19.76 10.82 -14.93
N GLY A 296 19.50 10.05 -13.91
CA GLY A 296 20.13 10.14 -12.61
C GLY A 296 21.03 8.92 -12.44
N ALA A 297 21.92 8.96 -11.45
CA ALA A 297 22.54 7.73 -11.01
C ALA A 297 21.39 6.78 -10.60
N PRO A 298 21.28 5.57 -11.17
CA PRO A 298 20.26 4.62 -10.76
C PRO A 298 20.35 4.45 -9.24
N VAL A 299 19.22 4.51 -8.54
CA VAL A 299 19.21 4.04 -7.15
C VAL A 299 19.58 2.58 -7.24
N PRO A 300 20.72 2.14 -6.68
CA PRO A 300 21.15 0.77 -6.84
C PRO A 300 20.04 -0.18 -6.37
N GLN A 301 19.63 -1.09 -7.27
CA GLN A 301 18.68 -2.15 -7.00
C GLN A 301 17.25 -1.69 -6.62
N LEU A 302 16.81 -0.52 -7.10
CA LEU A 302 15.42 -0.12 -7.03
C LEU A 302 14.65 -0.77 -8.20
N ALA A 303 13.56 -1.44 -7.89
CA ALA A 303 12.74 -2.14 -8.87
C ALA A 303 11.26 -2.14 -8.50
N THR A 304 10.41 -2.54 -9.42
CA THR A 304 9.01 -2.82 -9.11
C THR A 304 8.87 -4.23 -8.56
N GLY A 305 7.95 -4.40 -7.61
CA GLY A 305 7.28 -5.67 -7.34
C GLY A 305 5.87 -5.66 -7.92
N LEU A 306 5.00 -6.58 -7.49
CA LEU A 306 3.60 -6.59 -7.90
C LEU A 306 2.75 -5.75 -6.94
N GLY A 307 2.52 -4.49 -7.30
CA GLY A 307 1.79 -3.52 -6.48
C GLY A 307 2.58 -2.85 -5.36
N VAL A 308 3.89 -3.03 -5.34
CA VAL A 308 4.86 -2.40 -4.41
C VAL A 308 6.11 -1.99 -5.16
N VAL A 309 6.96 -1.17 -4.54
CA VAL A 309 8.33 -0.89 -4.99
C VAL A 309 9.28 -1.69 -4.12
N THR A 310 10.30 -2.31 -4.73
CA THR A 310 11.32 -3.10 -4.03
C THR A 310 12.66 -2.37 -4.05
N PHE A 311 13.44 -2.52 -2.99
CA PHE A 311 14.77 -1.96 -2.88
C PHE A 311 15.71 -2.92 -2.14
N GLN A 312 17.00 -2.73 -2.29
CA GLN A 312 17.99 -3.46 -1.50
C GLN A 312 18.29 -2.66 -0.23
N ASP A 313 17.99 -3.27 0.90
CA ASP A 313 18.42 -2.80 2.21
C ASP A 313 19.73 -3.48 2.64
N ARG A 314 20.46 -2.88 3.56
CA ARG A 314 21.67 -3.48 4.18
C ARG A 314 21.37 -4.83 4.86
N SER A 315 20.15 -5.04 5.28
CA SER A 315 19.69 -6.29 5.92
C SER A 315 19.13 -7.30 4.92
N GLY A 316 19.00 -6.97 3.63
CA GLY A 316 18.42 -7.82 2.60
C GLY A 316 17.37 -7.09 1.75
N ALA A 317 16.37 -7.82 1.25
CA ALA A 317 15.30 -7.21 0.46
C ALA A 317 14.37 -6.36 1.31
N GLY A 318 14.04 -5.17 0.80
CA GLY A 318 13.00 -4.28 1.32
C GLY A 318 11.96 -3.97 0.26
N TRP A 319 10.78 -3.54 0.69
CA TRP A 319 9.70 -3.10 -0.19
C TRP A 319 8.79 -2.10 0.50
N PHE A 320 8.15 -1.25 -0.28
CA PHE A 320 7.34 -0.18 0.27
C PHE A 320 6.22 0.26 -0.66
N LYS A 321 5.29 1.02 -0.09
CA LYS A 321 4.25 1.74 -0.82
C LYS A 321 3.89 3.02 -0.10
N GLY A 322 4.00 4.13 -0.81
CA GLY A 322 3.47 5.42 -0.40
C GLY A 322 2.03 5.64 -0.86
N GLY A 323 1.37 6.61 -0.26
CA GLY A 323 0.03 7.03 -0.65
C GLY A 323 -0.28 8.41 -0.09
N HIS A 324 -0.58 9.39 -0.96
CA HIS A 324 -0.85 10.76 -0.53
C HIS A 324 -1.87 11.46 -1.42
N ASN A 325 -2.36 12.57 -0.92
CA ASN A 325 -2.95 13.68 -1.64
C ASN A 325 -2.51 15.01 -0.97
N ASP A 326 -3.14 16.11 -1.32
CA ASP A 326 -2.77 17.44 -0.81
C ASP A 326 -2.94 17.61 0.72
N SER A 327 -3.61 16.69 1.40
CA SER A 327 -3.95 16.79 2.83
C SER A 327 -3.73 15.50 3.63
N THR A 328 -3.16 14.47 3.00
CA THR A 328 -2.96 13.15 3.62
C THR A 328 -1.62 12.59 3.18
N GLY A 329 -0.82 12.06 4.12
CA GLY A 329 0.41 11.35 3.84
C GLY A 329 0.42 9.96 4.48
N ASN A 330 0.71 8.92 3.70
CA ASN A 330 0.78 7.53 4.17
C ASN A 330 2.02 6.85 3.62
N MET A 331 2.61 5.95 4.41
CA MET A 331 3.74 5.14 3.99
C MET A 331 3.73 3.80 4.70
N ALA A 332 4.06 2.76 3.98
CA ALA A 332 4.37 1.47 4.58
C ALA A 332 5.69 0.94 4.02
N ILE A 333 6.56 0.48 4.89
CA ILE A 333 7.90 -0.02 4.56
C ILE A 333 8.09 -1.36 5.26
N CYS A 334 8.55 -2.36 4.52
CA CYS A 334 8.81 -3.70 5.03
C CYS A 334 10.23 -4.16 4.69
N LEU A 335 10.88 -4.85 5.62
CA LEU A 335 12.18 -5.53 5.48
C LEU A 335 11.97 -7.04 5.61
N GLU A 336 12.38 -7.79 4.59
CA GLU A 336 12.14 -9.24 4.52
C GLU A 336 12.96 -10.03 5.57
N ALA A 337 14.14 -9.55 5.94
CA ALA A 337 15.08 -10.26 6.82
C ALA A 337 14.43 -10.68 8.16
N ARG A 338 13.54 -9.84 8.71
CA ARG A 338 12.80 -10.12 9.95
C ARG A 338 11.29 -10.11 9.75
N ARG A 339 10.79 -10.02 8.52
CA ARG A 339 9.38 -9.76 8.24
C ARG A 339 8.87 -8.57 9.06
N ARG A 340 9.66 -7.50 9.08
CA ARG A 340 9.43 -6.31 9.89
C ARG A 340 8.89 -5.19 9.03
N CYS A 341 7.81 -4.54 9.48
CA CYS A 341 7.23 -3.40 8.79
C CYS A 341 6.94 -2.24 9.76
N VAL A 342 6.96 -1.03 9.22
CA VAL A 342 6.28 0.14 9.79
C VAL A 342 5.23 0.62 8.80
N VAL A 343 4.03 0.88 9.30
CA VAL A 343 2.93 1.47 8.55
C VAL A 343 2.56 2.77 9.20
N MET A 344 2.46 3.84 8.43
CA MET A 344 2.17 5.18 8.89
C MET A 344 1.00 5.74 8.10
N LEU A 345 -0.02 6.21 8.80
CA LEU A 345 -1.15 6.95 8.25
C LEU A 345 -1.19 8.33 8.90
N SER A 346 -1.34 9.38 8.11
CA SER A 346 -1.51 10.72 8.63
C SER A 346 -2.62 11.45 7.90
N ASN A 347 -3.46 12.13 8.65
CA ASN A 347 -4.41 13.10 8.13
C ASN A 347 -3.79 14.49 7.92
N ASP A 348 -2.47 14.56 7.83
CA ASP A 348 -1.71 15.78 7.60
C ASP A 348 -0.53 15.46 6.68
N VAL A 349 -0.51 16.06 5.49
CA VAL A 349 0.53 15.78 4.49
C VAL A 349 1.94 16.18 4.97
N ARG A 350 2.06 17.10 5.94
CA ARG A 350 3.34 17.50 6.53
C ARG A 350 4.04 16.35 7.25
N ALA A 351 3.29 15.31 7.65
CA ALA A 351 3.84 14.12 8.31
C ALA A 351 4.83 13.35 7.43
N GLU A 352 4.77 13.47 6.11
CA GLU A 352 5.73 12.83 5.21
C GLU A 352 7.18 13.20 5.53
N ARG A 353 7.40 14.41 6.05
CA ARG A 353 8.73 14.87 6.48
C ARG A 353 9.27 14.12 7.70
N LEU A 354 8.40 13.45 8.44
CA LEU A 354 8.76 12.66 9.63
C LEU A 354 9.00 11.19 9.32
N PHE A 355 8.49 10.69 8.19
CA PHE A 355 8.55 9.26 7.85
C PHE A 355 9.96 8.68 7.85
N PRO A 356 11.01 9.37 7.37
CA PRO A 356 12.37 8.84 7.44
C PRO A 356 12.83 8.57 8.87
N GLU A 357 12.58 9.50 9.79
CA GLU A 357 12.98 9.36 11.19
C GLU A 357 12.14 8.30 11.91
N ILE A 358 10.82 8.26 11.66
CA ILE A 358 9.94 7.24 12.23
C ILE A 358 10.34 5.85 11.73
N ALA A 359 10.66 5.71 10.44
CA ALA A 359 11.15 4.46 9.88
C ALA A 359 12.47 4.02 10.54
N ARG A 360 13.41 4.96 10.78
CA ARG A 360 14.66 4.68 11.49
C ARG A 360 14.40 4.21 12.93
N LEU A 361 13.49 4.84 13.64
CA LEU A 361 13.11 4.44 15.00
C LEU A 361 12.48 3.04 15.01
N ALA A 362 11.56 2.76 14.06
CA ALA A 362 10.79 1.51 14.04
C ALA A 362 11.54 0.33 13.43
N LEU A 363 12.36 0.53 12.41
CA LEU A 363 13.04 -0.52 11.65
C LEU A 363 14.55 -0.60 11.95
N GLY A 364 15.10 0.42 12.60
CA GLY A 364 16.55 0.66 12.69
C GLY A 364 17.06 1.37 11.44
N GLU A 365 18.41 1.48 11.35
CA GLU A 365 19.06 2.03 10.15
C GLU A 365 18.67 1.20 8.93
N ASN A 366 18.15 1.89 7.89
CA ASN A 366 17.65 1.26 6.68
C ASN A 366 17.99 2.10 5.44
N ASP A 367 17.96 1.45 4.28
CA ASP A 367 18.35 2.04 3.01
C ASP A 367 17.13 2.38 2.14
N MET A 368 15.99 2.72 2.75
CA MET A 368 14.79 3.21 2.05
C MET A 368 15.15 4.38 1.13
N PRO A 369 14.79 4.35 -0.17
CA PRO A 369 15.19 5.36 -1.15
C PRO A 369 14.37 6.66 -1.05
N TRP A 370 14.46 7.36 0.08
CA TRP A 370 13.67 8.56 0.38
C TRP A 370 13.78 9.66 -0.65
N ARG A 371 14.99 9.88 -1.22
CA ARG A 371 15.19 10.89 -2.28
C ARG A 371 14.50 10.56 -3.59
N TRP A 372 14.26 9.28 -3.82
CA TRP A 372 13.53 8.83 -5.01
C TRP A 372 12.02 8.96 -4.78
N GLU A 373 11.53 8.60 -3.60
CA GLU A 373 10.11 8.70 -3.25
C GLU A 373 9.67 10.16 -3.08
N TYR A 374 10.49 10.98 -2.43
CA TYR A 374 10.19 12.39 -2.13
C TYR A 374 11.31 13.32 -2.62
N ASP A 375 11.03 14.19 -3.59
CA ASP A 375 12.00 15.13 -4.17
C ASP A 375 12.50 16.17 -3.15
N TRP A 376 11.68 16.58 -2.17
CA TRP A 376 12.03 17.51 -1.11
C TRP A 376 13.08 16.96 -0.13
N TYR A 377 13.24 15.64 -0.01
CA TYR A 377 14.17 15.05 0.96
C TYR A 377 15.63 15.44 0.72
N GLY A 378 16.00 15.65 -0.52
CA GLY A 378 17.35 16.08 -0.91
C GLY A 378 17.67 17.55 -0.58
N VAL A 379 16.66 18.41 -0.55
CA VAL A 379 16.82 19.86 -0.32
C VAL A 379 17.05 20.15 1.17
N GLN A 380 16.43 19.40 2.09
CA GLN A 380 16.58 19.60 3.53
C GLN A 380 17.87 18.97 4.10
N ALA A 381 18.40 17.91 3.49
CA ALA A 381 19.66 17.29 3.93
C ALA A 381 20.90 18.15 3.64
N SER A 382 20.82 19.09 2.69
CA SER A 382 21.90 20.05 2.37
C SER A 382 21.84 21.35 3.18
N ALA A 383 20.81 21.52 4.03
CA ALA A 383 20.62 22.70 4.87
C ALA A 383 20.94 22.46 6.37
N ARG A 384 21.56 21.32 6.71
CA ARG A 384 22.05 21.00 8.07
C ARG A 384 23.55 20.96 8.13
#